data_9738c8b5d3cc2b4fa229ac21665a7933
#
_entry.id   9738c8b5d3cc2b4fa229ac21665a7933
#
_cell.length_a   1.000
_cell.length_b   1.000
_cell.length_c   1.000
_cell.angle_alpha   90.00
_cell.angle_beta   90.00
_cell.angle_gamma   90.00
#
_symmetry.space_group_name_H-M   'P 1'
#
loop_
_entity.id
_entity.type
_entity.pdbx_description
1 polymer ?
#
loop_
_entity_poly.entity_id
_entity_poly.type
_entity_poly.pdbx_seq_one_letter_code
_entity_poly.pdbx_strand_id
1 'polypeptide(L)'
;RVADVVSSIPRRAAIRCVLGVVEAAVMPAMLIYLSNWFAKSERSRANTFLILGNPVSVLWMSVVSGYLINAFGWREMFIFEGIPAVVWAIAWWFLVQDKPAQARWMSDAEKAALQAELQKEQENIKAVRNYGEAFRNRNVILLCLQYFAWSIGVYGFVLWLPSILRNGTQMGMVEAGWLSAVPYLAAT
;
A
#
# COMPACT_ATOMS: atom_id res chain seq x y z
N ARG A 1 12.65 0.75 35.13
CA ARG A 1 12.97 0.77 33.70
C ARG A 1 12.45 -0.49 32.98
N VAL A 2 12.67 -1.72 33.47
CA VAL A 2 12.11 -2.95 32.86
C VAL A 2 10.59 -3.00 33.01
N ALA A 3 10.05 -2.63 34.17
CA ALA A 3 8.62 -2.57 34.44
C ALA A 3 7.88 -1.59 33.51
N ASP A 4 8.49 -0.43 33.22
CA ASP A 4 7.92 0.56 32.29
C ASP A 4 7.89 0.05 30.84
N VAL A 5 8.89 -0.71 30.43
CA VAL A 5 8.92 -1.36 29.10
C VAL A 5 7.85 -2.43 29.01
N VAL A 6 7.73 -3.29 30.02
CA VAL A 6 6.72 -4.38 30.06
C VAL A 6 5.31 -3.81 30.06
N SER A 7 5.03 -2.76 30.86
CA SER A 7 3.71 -2.13 30.91
C SER A 7 3.33 -1.40 29.60
N SER A 8 4.29 -0.98 28.80
CA SER A 8 4.05 -0.32 27.51
C SER A 8 3.79 -1.31 26.35
N ILE A 9 4.12 -2.60 26.51
CA ILE A 9 3.93 -3.61 25.45
C ILE A 9 2.47 -3.75 25.02
N PRO A 10 1.48 -3.93 25.93
CA PRO A 10 0.09 -4.12 25.51
C PRO A 10 -0.47 -2.86 24.82
N ARG A 11 -0.09 -1.66 25.26
CA ARG A 11 -0.50 -0.41 24.62
C ARG A 11 0.07 -0.30 23.20
N ARG A 12 1.32 -0.64 22.98
CA ARG A 12 1.95 -0.64 21.66
C ARG A 12 1.33 -1.69 20.75
N ALA A 13 1.03 -2.88 21.27
CA ALA A 13 0.34 -3.92 20.52
C ALA A 13 -1.07 -3.48 20.11
N ALA A 14 -1.83 -2.88 21.03
CA ALA A 14 -3.16 -2.36 20.72
C ALA A 14 -3.15 -1.29 19.63
N ILE A 15 -2.23 -0.32 19.69
CA ILE A 15 -2.07 0.71 18.66
C ILE A 15 -1.74 0.06 17.29
N ARG A 16 -0.84 -0.91 17.25
CA ARG A 16 -0.48 -1.62 16.02
C ARG A 16 -1.64 -2.46 15.47
N CYS A 17 -2.44 -3.08 16.33
CA CYS A 17 -3.65 -3.79 15.91
C CYS A 17 -4.67 -2.84 15.28
N VAL A 18 -4.94 -1.70 15.90
CA VAL A 18 -5.85 -0.68 15.34
C VAL A 18 -5.33 -0.18 14.00
N LEU A 19 -4.04 0.14 13.89
CA LEU A 19 -3.42 0.55 12.64
C LEU A 19 -3.59 -0.53 11.55
N GLY A 20 -3.28 -1.79 11.86
CA GLY A 20 -3.43 -2.91 10.93
C GLY A 20 -4.86 -3.12 10.45
N VAL A 21 -5.86 -2.92 11.32
CA VAL A 21 -7.28 -2.99 10.93
C VAL A 21 -7.63 -1.87 9.94
N VAL A 22 -7.16 -0.64 10.19
CA VAL A 22 -7.40 0.50 9.29
C VAL A 22 -6.70 0.29 7.95
N GLU A 23 -5.45 -0.16 7.95
CA GLU A 23 -4.65 -0.39 6.75
C GLU A 23 -5.16 -1.58 5.91
N ALA A 24 -5.74 -2.60 6.53
CA ALA A 24 -6.22 -3.80 5.84
C ALA A 24 -7.25 -3.51 4.74
N ALA A 25 -8.03 -2.45 4.87
CA ALA A 25 -9.05 -2.06 3.89
C ALA A 25 -8.48 -1.28 2.68
N VAL A 26 -7.28 -0.73 2.77
CA VAL A 26 -6.74 0.21 1.76
C VAL A 26 -6.57 -0.46 0.40
N MET A 27 -5.85 -1.59 0.33
CA MET A 27 -5.62 -2.28 -0.95
C MET A 27 -6.90 -2.80 -1.59
N PRO A 28 -7.80 -3.50 -0.88
CA PRO A 28 -9.10 -3.89 -1.46
C PRO A 28 -9.92 -2.70 -1.94
N ALA A 29 -9.97 -1.60 -1.18
CA ALA A 29 -10.69 -0.40 -1.58
C ALA A 29 -10.12 0.23 -2.85
N MET A 30 -8.79 0.30 -2.99
CA MET A 30 -8.13 0.82 -4.19
C MET A 30 -8.41 -0.07 -5.42
N LEU A 31 -8.41 -1.39 -5.28
CA LEU A 31 -8.74 -2.30 -6.37
C LEU A 31 -10.20 -2.14 -6.81
N ILE A 32 -11.13 -1.97 -5.88
CA ILE A 32 -12.53 -1.68 -6.18
C ILE A 32 -12.65 -0.32 -6.87
N TYR A 33 -11.96 0.71 -6.36
CA TYR A 33 -11.93 2.03 -6.96
C TYR A 33 -11.46 1.95 -8.43
N LEU A 34 -10.32 1.29 -8.70
CA LEU A 34 -9.83 1.11 -10.06
C LEU A 34 -10.82 0.32 -10.94
N SER A 35 -11.54 -0.65 -10.38
CA SER A 35 -12.56 -1.39 -11.14
C SER A 35 -13.78 -0.55 -11.52
N ASN A 36 -14.05 0.54 -10.81
CA ASN A 36 -15.13 1.48 -11.11
C ASN A 36 -14.73 2.51 -12.18
N TRP A 37 -13.42 2.74 -12.38
CA TRP A 37 -12.92 3.79 -13.27
C TRP A 37 -12.27 3.26 -14.54
N PHE A 38 -11.81 2.02 -14.55
CA PHE A 38 -11.08 1.45 -15.67
C PHE A 38 -11.77 0.18 -16.20
N ALA A 39 -11.95 0.12 -17.53
CA ALA A 39 -12.38 -1.08 -18.22
C ALA A 39 -11.31 -2.19 -18.09
N LYS A 40 -11.69 -3.45 -18.30
CA LYS A 40 -10.81 -4.61 -18.14
C LYS A 40 -9.51 -4.52 -18.97
N SER A 41 -9.58 -3.93 -20.14
CA SER A 41 -8.44 -3.69 -21.03
C SER A 41 -7.36 -2.79 -20.42
N GLU A 42 -7.78 -1.78 -19.62
CA GLU A 42 -6.91 -0.78 -19.02
C GLU A 42 -6.59 -1.06 -17.54
N ARG A 43 -7.44 -1.85 -16.87
CA ARG A 43 -7.32 -2.18 -15.45
C ARG A 43 -5.99 -2.81 -15.08
N SER A 44 -5.43 -3.66 -15.96
CA SER A 44 -4.12 -4.28 -15.74
C SER A 44 -3.02 -3.21 -15.65
N ARG A 45 -3.05 -2.23 -16.53
CA ARG A 45 -2.10 -1.11 -16.54
C ARG A 45 -2.27 -0.23 -15.29
N ALA A 46 -3.51 0.09 -14.91
CA ALA A 46 -3.80 0.87 -13.71
C ALA A 46 -3.32 0.14 -12.44
N ASN A 47 -3.54 -1.17 -12.34
CA ASN A 47 -3.04 -1.98 -11.24
C ASN A 47 -1.51 -2.04 -11.18
N THR A 48 -0.84 -2.07 -12.34
CA THR A 48 0.63 -2.02 -12.40
C THR A 48 1.15 -0.71 -11.79
N PHE A 49 0.56 0.43 -12.14
CA PHE A 49 0.93 1.73 -11.53
C PHE A 49 0.64 1.77 -10.02
N LEU A 50 -0.48 1.20 -9.57
CA LEU A 50 -0.78 1.10 -8.15
C LEU A 50 0.29 0.31 -7.38
N ILE A 51 0.68 -0.85 -7.92
CA ILE A 51 1.69 -1.72 -7.28
C ILE A 51 3.08 -1.09 -7.34
N LEU A 52 3.43 -0.43 -8.44
CA LEU A 52 4.71 0.26 -8.62
C LEU A 52 4.90 1.40 -7.60
N GLY A 53 3.83 2.00 -7.12
CA GLY A 53 3.88 3.04 -6.09
C GLY A 53 4.62 2.59 -4.81
N ASN A 54 4.56 1.32 -4.44
CA ASN A 54 5.22 0.81 -3.24
C ASN A 54 6.77 0.83 -3.36
N PRO A 55 7.41 0.15 -4.32
CA PRO A 55 8.87 0.18 -4.44
C PRO A 55 9.40 1.59 -4.69
N VAL A 56 8.71 2.41 -5.49
CA VAL A 56 9.08 3.82 -5.71
C VAL A 56 9.07 4.60 -4.41
N SER A 57 8.03 4.46 -3.58
CA SER A 57 7.96 5.15 -2.29
C SER A 57 9.08 4.70 -1.36
N VAL A 58 9.36 3.40 -1.25
CA VAL A 58 10.44 2.89 -0.39
C VAL A 58 11.81 3.35 -0.88
N LEU A 59 12.01 3.43 -2.20
CA LEU A 59 13.27 3.87 -2.80
C LEU A 59 13.73 5.23 -2.25
N TRP A 60 12.89 6.24 -2.34
CA TRP A 60 13.29 7.59 -1.94
C TRP A 60 13.01 7.88 -0.46
N MET A 61 11.97 7.29 0.13
CA MET A 61 11.67 7.47 1.55
C MET A 61 12.74 6.87 2.45
N SER A 62 13.40 5.77 2.06
CA SER A 62 14.52 5.21 2.81
C SER A 62 15.64 6.24 3.00
N VAL A 63 15.93 7.02 1.97
CA VAL A 63 16.93 8.08 2.00
C VAL A 63 16.45 9.26 2.85
N VAL A 64 15.23 9.74 2.61
CA VAL A 64 14.63 10.87 3.35
C VAL A 64 14.56 10.56 4.84
N SER A 65 14.06 9.39 5.22
CA SER A 65 13.98 8.95 6.61
C SER A 65 15.35 8.89 7.27
N GLY A 66 16.38 8.42 6.56
CA GLY A 66 17.76 8.41 7.05
C GLY A 66 18.28 9.80 7.42
N TYR A 67 18.04 10.79 6.55
CA TYR A 67 18.39 12.19 6.83
C TYR A 67 17.58 12.81 7.97
N LEU A 68 16.27 12.58 8.00
CA LEU A 68 15.39 13.10 9.04
C LEU A 68 15.75 12.54 10.43
N ILE A 69 16.02 11.24 10.52
CA ILE A 69 16.45 10.62 11.78
C ILE A 69 17.77 11.20 12.26
N ASN A 70 18.72 11.39 11.34
CA ASN A 70 20.04 11.94 11.70
C ASN A 70 19.97 13.40 12.14
N ALA A 71 19.09 14.21 11.53
CA ALA A 71 18.97 15.64 11.81
C ALA A 71 18.09 15.94 13.03
N PHE A 72 16.96 15.27 13.17
CA PHE A 72 15.90 15.63 14.12
C PHE A 72 15.57 14.50 15.11
N GLY A 73 15.91 13.26 14.79
CA GLY A 73 15.54 12.10 15.58
C GLY A 73 14.33 11.37 15.02
N TRP A 74 14.07 10.18 15.57
CA TRP A 74 13.05 9.26 15.04
C TRP A 74 11.60 9.74 15.27
N ARG A 75 11.33 10.52 16.32
CA ARG A 75 9.99 11.01 16.64
C ARG A 75 9.54 12.09 15.66
N GLU A 76 10.43 13.03 15.44
CA GLU A 76 10.24 14.14 14.53
C GLU A 76 10.12 13.67 13.09
N MET A 77 10.87 12.63 12.70
CA MET A 77 10.74 11.98 11.41
C MET A 77 9.30 11.51 11.15
N PHE A 78 8.66 10.81 12.11
CA PHE A 78 7.27 10.38 11.95
C PHE A 78 6.28 11.55 11.79
N ILE A 79 6.54 12.68 12.45
CA ILE A 79 5.72 13.88 12.30
C ILE A 79 5.89 14.46 10.89
N PHE A 80 7.13 14.62 10.42
CA PHE A 80 7.39 15.18 9.09
C PHE A 80 6.87 14.29 7.96
N GLU A 81 6.92 12.98 8.09
CA GLU A 81 6.37 12.04 7.11
C GLU A 81 4.84 11.92 7.21
N GLY A 82 4.28 12.12 8.40
CA GLY A 82 2.84 12.07 8.61
C GLY A 82 2.08 13.30 8.08
N ILE A 83 2.68 14.49 8.14
CA ILE A 83 2.03 15.73 7.67
C ILE A 83 1.61 15.64 6.18
N PRO A 84 2.47 15.26 5.22
CA PRO A 84 2.07 15.09 3.83
C PRO A 84 0.94 14.09 3.64
N ALA A 85 0.93 13.00 4.42
CA ALA A 85 -0.13 11.99 4.35
C ALA A 85 -1.49 12.56 4.77
N VAL A 86 -1.53 13.38 5.83
CA VAL A 86 -2.77 14.08 6.27
C VAL A 86 -3.23 15.08 5.21
N VAL A 87 -2.32 15.88 4.67
CA VAL A 87 -2.63 16.83 3.59
C VAL A 87 -3.20 16.09 2.37
N TRP A 88 -2.60 14.96 2.00
CA TRP A 88 -3.07 14.14 0.89
C TRP A 88 -4.44 13.52 1.17
N ALA A 89 -4.70 13.05 2.39
CA ALA A 89 -6.00 12.52 2.79
C ALA A 89 -7.11 13.58 2.68
N ILE A 90 -6.82 14.81 3.09
CA ILE A 90 -7.74 15.94 2.94
C ILE A 90 -7.98 16.26 1.46
N ALA A 91 -6.91 16.34 0.66
CA ALA A 91 -7.02 16.59 -0.78
C ALA A 91 -7.83 15.48 -1.47
N TRP A 92 -7.57 14.21 -1.12
CA TRP A 92 -8.31 13.06 -1.62
C TRP A 92 -9.80 13.18 -1.35
N TRP A 93 -10.17 13.52 -0.12
CA TRP A 93 -11.57 13.65 0.28
C TRP A 93 -12.35 14.67 -0.55
N PHE A 94 -11.72 15.75 -0.96
CA PHE A 94 -12.38 16.81 -1.73
C PHE A 94 -12.29 16.62 -3.25
N LEU A 95 -11.24 16.00 -3.75
CA LEU A 95 -10.94 15.92 -5.18
C LEU A 95 -11.36 14.60 -5.83
N VAL A 96 -11.36 13.50 -5.07
CA VAL A 96 -11.58 12.16 -5.62
C VAL A 96 -13.05 11.75 -5.43
N GLN A 97 -13.66 11.28 -6.51
CA GLN A 97 -15.03 10.75 -6.51
C GLN A 97 -15.01 9.23 -6.69
N ASP A 98 -15.92 8.54 -6.01
CA ASP A 98 -15.97 7.07 -6.00
C ASP A 98 -16.43 6.48 -7.34
N LYS A 99 -17.23 7.20 -8.11
CA LYS A 99 -17.84 6.71 -9.35
C LYS A 99 -17.73 7.73 -10.48
N PRO A 100 -17.55 7.28 -11.73
CA PRO A 100 -17.53 8.15 -12.90
C PRO A 100 -18.78 9.03 -13.04
N ALA A 101 -19.94 8.55 -12.62
CA ALA A 101 -21.18 9.32 -12.64
C ALA A 101 -21.12 10.64 -11.83
N GLN A 102 -20.29 10.69 -10.80
CA GLN A 102 -20.10 11.83 -9.91
C GLN A 102 -19.00 12.78 -10.41
N ALA A 103 -18.24 12.39 -11.42
CA ALA A 103 -17.12 13.18 -11.94
C ALA A 103 -17.62 14.48 -12.59
N ARG A 104 -17.21 15.62 -12.04
CA ARG A 104 -17.58 16.94 -12.57
C ARG A 104 -16.74 17.39 -13.74
N TRP A 105 -15.57 16.80 -13.91
CA TRP A 105 -14.60 17.10 -14.95
C TRP A 105 -14.81 16.31 -16.25
N MET A 106 -15.69 15.31 -16.25
CA MET A 106 -15.95 14.40 -17.34
C MET A 106 -17.24 14.80 -18.06
N SER A 107 -17.25 14.77 -19.40
CA SER A 107 -18.46 15.06 -20.18
C SER A 107 -19.53 13.96 -20.00
N ASP A 108 -20.79 14.29 -20.18
CA ASP A 108 -21.88 13.32 -20.01
C ASP A 108 -21.81 12.18 -21.04
N ALA A 109 -21.31 12.46 -22.25
CA ALA A 109 -21.07 11.46 -23.29
C ALA A 109 -19.99 10.44 -22.88
N GLU A 110 -18.87 10.92 -22.31
CA GLU A 110 -17.79 10.05 -21.82
C GLU A 110 -18.24 9.21 -20.62
N LYS A 111 -19.01 9.81 -19.70
CA LYS A 111 -19.59 9.07 -18.57
C LYS A 111 -20.49 7.94 -19.05
N ALA A 112 -21.37 8.22 -20.00
CA ALA A 112 -22.29 7.23 -20.55
C ALA A 112 -21.54 6.10 -21.30
N ALA A 113 -20.52 6.43 -22.08
CA ALA A 113 -19.69 5.46 -22.79
C ALA A 113 -18.94 4.53 -21.79
N LEU A 114 -18.29 5.11 -20.78
CA LEU A 114 -17.58 4.33 -19.74
C LEU A 114 -18.54 3.44 -18.95
N GLN A 115 -19.69 3.97 -18.54
CA GLN A 115 -20.69 3.19 -17.82
C GLN A 115 -21.24 2.02 -18.63
N ALA A 116 -21.50 2.23 -19.93
CA ALA A 116 -21.95 1.18 -20.83
C ALA A 116 -20.91 0.06 -20.98
N GLU A 117 -19.62 0.41 -21.07
CA GLU A 117 -18.53 -0.55 -21.14
C GLU A 117 -18.39 -1.37 -19.84
N LEU A 118 -18.40 -0.69 -18.69
CA LEU A 118 -18.34 -1.34 -17.39
C LEU A 118 -19.55 -2.24 -17.11
N GLN A 119 -20.75 -1.82 -17.53
CA GLN A 119 -21.96 -2.61 -17.38
C GLN A 119 -21.91 -3.88 -18.24
N LYS A 120 -21.47 -3.77 -19.50
CA LYS A 120 -21.27 -4.92 -20.39
C LYS A 120 -20.27 -5.94 -19.83
N GLU A 121 -19.23 -5.46 -19.15
CA GLU A 121 -18.28 -6.33 -18.46
C GLU A 121 -18.92 -7.06 -17.28
N GLN A 122 -19.73 -6.36 -16.48
CA GLN A 122 -20.41 -6.93 -15.31
C GLN A 122 -21.45 -8.01 -15.67
N GLU A 123 -22.14 -7.86 -16.77
CA GLU A 123 -23.11 -8.87 -17.26
C GLU A 123 -22.46 -10.24 -17.50
N ASN A 124 -21.17 -10.26 -17.86
CA ASN A 124 -20.43 -11.49 -18.11
C ASN A 124 -19.78 -12.10 -16.84
N ILE A 125 -19.87 -11.44 -15.69
CA ILE A 125 -19.28 -11.91 -14.44
C ILE A 125 -20.33 -12.66 -13.63
N LYS A 126 -20.14 -13.96 -13.42
CA LYS A 126 -20.93 -14.72 -12.46
C LYS A 126 -20.58 -14.25 -11.05
N ALA A 127 -21.51 -13.55 -10.41
CA ALA A 127 -21.33 -13.13 -9.04
C ALA A 127 -21.17 -14.37 -8.13
N VAL A 128 -20.06 -14.42 -7.39
CA VAL A 128 -19.85 -15.47 -6.38
C VAL A 128 -20.77 -15.19 -5.20
N ARG A 129 -21.71 -16.10 -4.95
CA ARG A 129 -22.75 -15.94 -3.91
C ARG A 129 -22.22 -16.06 -2.49
N ASN A 130 -21.17 -16.85 -2.29
CA ASN A 130 -20.59 -17.13 -0.98
C ASN A 130 -19.06 -17.19 -1.03
N TYR A 131 -18.41 -16.62 -0.04
CA TYR A 131 -16.96 -16.74 0.15
C TYR A 131 -16.48 -18.20 0.22
N GLY A 132 -17.29 -19.11 0.77
CA GLY A 132 -16.99 -20.54 0.81
C GLY A 132 -16.84 -21.19 -0.57
N GLU A 133 -17.59 -20.71 -1.57
CA GLU A 133 -17.46 -21.18 -2.96
C GLU A 133 -16.14 -20.71 -3.58
N ALA A 134 -15.71 -19.47 -3.28
CA ALA A 134 -14.41 -18.95 -3.72
C ALA A 134 -13.25 -19.81 -3.18
N PHE A 135 -13.29 -20.18 -1.89
CA PHE A 135 -12.28 -21.03 -1.26
C PHE A 135 -12.29 -22.50 -1.70
N ARG A 136 -13.31 -22.96 -2.42
CA ARG A 136 -13.31 -24.30 -3.07
C ARG A 136 -12.56 -24.30 -4.41
N ASN A 137 -12.29 -23.14 -4.98
CA ASN A 137 -11.56 -23.03 -6.23
C ASN A 137 -10.05 -23.22 -5.99
N ARG A 138 -9.48 -24.28 -6.61
CA ARG A 138 -8.04 -24.59 -6.50
C ARG A 138 -7.14 -23.41 -6.85
N ASN A 139 -7.52 -22.61 -7.85
CA ASN A 139 -6.71 -21.46 -8.26
C ASN A 139 -6.69 -20.38 -7.17
N VAL A 140 -7.80 -20.14 -6.46
CA VAL A 140 -7.84 -19.22 -5.34
C VAL A 140 -6.94 -19.68 -4.20
N ILE A 141 -6.96 -20.97 -3.86
CA ILE A 141 -6.09 -21.54 -2.82
C ILE A 141 -4.62 -21.38 -3.21
N LEU A 142 -4.26 -21.72 -4.46
CA LEU A 142 -2.88 -21.58 -4.94
C LEU A 142 -2.41 -20.13 -4.93
N LEU A 143 -3.25 -19.18 -5.32
CA LEU A 143 -2.95 -17.75 -5.25
C LEU A 143 -2.77 -17.28 -3.80
N CYS A 144 -3.59 -17.76 -2.86
CA CYS A 144 -3.42 -17.46 -1.44
C CYS A 144 -2.08 -17.99 -0.89
N LEU A 145 -1.70 -19.22 -1.25
CA LEU A 145 -0.43 -19.79 -0.85
C LEU A 145 0.77 -19.07 -1.46
N GLN A 146 0.67 -18.70 -2.74
CA GLN A 146 1.69 -17.90 -3.42
C GLN A 146 1.86 -16.56 -2.74
N TYR A 147 0.76 -15.84 -2.48
CA TYR A 147 0.81 -14.54 -1.83
C TYR A 147 1.34 -14.61 -0.41
N PHE A 148 0.99 -15.66 0.34
CA PHE A 148 1.52 -15.92 1.68
C PHE A 148 3.04 -16.11 1.65
N ALA A 149 3.56 -16.97 0.77
CA ALA A 149 4.99 -17.21 0.62
C ALA A 149 5.75 -15.93 0.19
N TRP A 150 5.19 -15.20 -0.77
CA TRP A 150 5.71 -13.90 -1.21
C TRP A 150 5.76 -12.89 -0.06
N SER A 151 4.69 -12.78 0.72
CA SER A 151 4.62 -11.84 1.85
C SER A 151 5.70 -12.12 2.90
N ILE A 152 5.93 -13.38 3.25
CA ILE A 152 7.00 -13.76 4.19
C ILE A 152 8.36 -13.28 3.68
N GLY A 153 8.65 -13.52 2.40
CA GLY A 153 9.93 -13.12 1.79
C GLY A 153 10.10 -11.61 1.77
N VAL A 154 9.11 -10.89 1.26
CA VAL A 154 9.18 -9.42 1.12
C VAL A 154 9.23 -8.73 2.48
N TYR A 155 8.30 -9.03 3.40
CA TYR A 155 8.28 -8.38 4.70
C TYR A 155 9.51 -8.76 5.55
N GLY A 156 9.97 -10.00 5.47
CA GLY A 156 11.20 -10.41 6.11
C GLY A 156 12.39 -9.59 5.61
N PHE A 157 12.53 -9.44 4.29
CA PHE A 157 13.59 -8.62 3.70
C PHE A 157 13.50 -7.14 4.10
N VAL A 158 12.32 -6.51 3.91
CA VAL A 158 12.11 -5.09 4.19
C VAL A 158 12.39 -4.74 5.64
N LEU A 159 11.91 -5.57 6.59
CA LEU A 159 12.06 -5.29 8.01
C LEU A 159 13.50 -5.48 8.52
N TRP A 160 14.21 -6.46 7.97
CA TRP A 160 15.54 -6.81 8.47
C TRP A 160 16.69 -6.14 7.73
N LEU A 161 16.49 -5.76 6.46
CA LEU A 161 17.54 -5.17 5.62
C LEU A 161 18.27 -3.98 6.27
N PRO A 162 17.59 -2.92 6.77
CA PRO A 162 18.27 -1.79 7.40
C PRO A 162 19.08 -2.22 8.64
N SER A 163 18.56 -3.16 9.42
CA SER A 163 19.23 -3.67 10.63
C SER A 163 20.46 -4.51 10.28
N ILE A 164 20.38 -5.33 9.24
CA ILE A 164 21.52 -6.14 8.75
C ILE A 164 22.62 -5.24 8.23
N LEU A 165 22.28 -4.23 7.43
CA LEU A 165 23.25 -3.28 6.89
C LEU A 165 23.94 -2.51 8.01
N ARG A 166 23.17 -1.97 8.95
CA ARG A 166 23.73 -1.20 10.07
C ARG A 166 24.64 -2.03 10.98
N ASN A 167 24.23 -3.24 11.33
CA ASN A 167 24.98 -4.10 12.26
C ASN A 167 26.19 -4.78 11.58
N GLY A 168 26.05 -5.11 10.29
CA GLY A 168 27.12 -5.80 9.55
C GLY A 168 28.24 -4.88 9.08
N THR A 169 27.95 -3.60 8.82
CA THR A 169 28.91 -2.65 8.21
C THR A 169 29.28 -1.47 9.12
N GLN A 170 28.66 -1.35 10.31
CA GLN A 170 28.82 -0.20 11.23
C GLN A 170 28.53 1.16 10.58
N MET A 171 27.73 1.19 9.52
CA MET A 171 27.36 2.41 8.78
C MET A 171 26.44 3.33 9.58
N GLY A 172 26.50 4.62 9.26
CA GLY A 172 25.55 5.62 9.75
C GLY A 172 24.14 5.44 9.21
N MET A 173 23.16 6.13 9.81
CA MET A 173 21.74 6.02 9.40
C MET A 173 21.50 6.48 7.97
N VAL A 174 22.21 7.50 7.50
CA VAL A 174 22.09 8.04 6.14
C VAL A 174 22.64 7.04 5.12
N GLU A 175 23.80 6.45 5.37
CA GLU A 175 24.43 5.46 4.50
C GLU A 175 23.60 4.18 4.41
N ALA A 176 23.06 3.72 5.54
CA ALA A 176 22.14 2.59 5.58
C ALA A 176 20.83 2.87 4.81
N GLY A 177 20.34 4.13 4.85
CA GLY A 177 19.19 4.57 4.06
C GLY A 177 19.45 4.47 2.56
N TRP A 178 20.57 4.99 2.07
CA TRP A 178 20.97 4.91 0.67
C TRP A 178 21.14 3.46 0.20
N LEU A 179 21.84 2.65 0.99
CA LEU A 179 22.10 1.26 0.63
C LEU A 179 20.80 0.41 0.65
N SER A 180 19.87 0.72 1.55
CA SER A 180 18.54 0.10 1.58
C SER A 180 17.68 0.48 0.38
N ALA A 181 17.94 1.60 -0.28
CA ALA A 181 17.20 2.03 -1.48
C ALA A 181 17.61 1.26 -2.74
N VAL A 182 18.85 0.76 -2.82
CA VAL A 182 19.39 0.09 -4.02
C VAL A 182 18.56 -1.09 -4.53
N PRO A 183 18.10 -2.05 -3.71
CA PRO A 183 17.25 -3.15 -4.18
C PRO A 183 15.93 -2.69 -4.80
N TYR A 184 15.38 -1.58 -4.31
CA TYR A 184 14.12 -1.03 -4.81
C TYR A 184 14.28 -0.31 -6.15
N LEU A 185 15.47 0.22 -6.42
CA LEU A 185 15.81 0.76 -7.72
C LEU A 185 15.82 -0.31 -8.82
N ALA A 186 16.20 -1.54 -8.49
CA ALA A 186 16.13 -2.67 -9.42
C ALA A 186 14.70 -3.24 -9.56
N ALA A 187 13.81 -2.94 -8.62
CA ALA A 187 12.43 -3.41 -8.62
C ALA A 187 11.44 -2.46 -9.33
N THR A 188 11.87 -1.23 -9.66
CA THR A 188 11.08 -0.24 -10.41
C THR A 188 11.36 -0.29 -11.89
#